data_5418989a1ecb519cc6970e8a1299744b
#
_entry.id   5418989a1ecb519cc6970e8a1299744b
#
_cell.length_a   1.000
_cell.length_b   1.000
_cell.length_c   1.000
_cell.angle_alpha   90.00
_cell.angle_beta   90.00
_cell.angle_gamma   90.00
#
_symmetry.space_group_name_H-M   'P 1'
#
loop_
_entity.id
_entity.type
_entity.pdbx_description
1 polymer ?
#
loop_
_entity_poly.entity_id
_entity_poly.type
_entity_poly.pdbx_seq_one_letter_code
_entity_poly.pdbx_strand_id
1 'polypeptide(L)'
;HGMILGLEGKFSTRSGKTIHLEAVLEEAIKRARKLTVEAGVAKKLSLKEQEKVAQAVGIGAVKYNDLKQNPRTDIIFNWEKMLTLEGNSGPYLQYTAARCFSVLEKGGRRSFENLPKIQLNQEELAIVKLSCHWDEVIFEAAQKFSPNLVADFLYQLAQNYNHFYNQHQILQE
;
A
#
# COMPACT_ATOMS: atom_id res chain seq x y z
N HIS A 1 16.74 -13.20 -2.26
CA HIS A 1 16.67 -11.75 -2.16
C HIS A 1 18.00 -11.17 -1.69
N GLY A 2 18.24 -9.88 -1.93
CA GLY A 2 19.41 -9.17 -1.43
C GLY A 2 19.43 -9.08 0.11
N MET A 3 20.47 -8.45 0.64
CA MET A 3 20.59 -8.28 2.09
C MET A 3 19.74 -7.10 2.58
N ILE A 4 19.24 -7.21 3.80
CA ILE A 4 18.62 -6.09 4.49
C ILE A 4 19.73 -5.33 5.22
N LEU A 5 19.85 -4.04 4.89
CA LEU A 5 20.84 -3.13 5.43
C LEU A 5 20.17 -2.10 6.34
N GLY A 6 20.79 -1.74 7.45
CA GLY A 6 20.41 -0.57 8.23
C GLY A 6 20.91 0.71 7.59
N LEU A 7 20.46 1.87 8.07
CA LEU A 7 20.94 3.19 7.60
C LEU A 7 22.45 3.36 7.80
N GLU A 8 23.04 2.69 8.79
CA GLU A 8 24.47 2.69 9.10
C GLU A 8 25.25 1.54 8.43
N GLY A 9 24.63 0.75 7.56
CA GLY A 9 25.23 -0.39 6.88
C GLY A 9 24.70 -1.76 7.31
N LYS A 10 25.49 -2.82 7.16
CA LYS A 10 25.07 -4.21 7.40
C LYS A 10 24.77 -4.46 8.87
N PHE A 11 23.66 -5.12 9.16
CA PHE A 11 23.42 -5.71 10.47
C PHE A 11 24.47 -6.82 10.72
N SER A 12 25.22 -6.72 11.80
CA SER A 12 26.29 -7.66 12.12
C SER A 12 25.97 -8.44 13.40
N THR A 13 25.87 -9.76 13.26
CA THR A 13 25.72 -10.67 14.39
C THR A 13 26.94 -10.64 15.31
N ARG A 14 28.15 -10.36 14.77
CA ARG A 14 29.39 -10.31 15.53
C ARG A 14 29.49 -9.09 16.45
N SER A 15 28.78 -8.01 16.14
CA SER A 15 28.73 -6.78 16.97
C SER A 15 27.57 -6.77 17.97
N GLY A 16 26.82 -7.85 18.11
CA GLY A 16 25.64 -7.92 18.99
C GLY A 16 24.43 -7.11 18.51
N LYS A 17 24.49 -6.48 17.33
CA LYS A 17 23.40 -5.69 16.73
C LYS A 17 22.51 -6.56 15.83
N THR A 18 22.07 -7.71 16.33
CA THR A 18 21.10 -8.54 15.59
C THR A 18 19.69 -8.02 15.89
N ILE A 19 18.97 -7.61 14.87
CA ILE A 19 17.56 -7.25 14.99
C ILE A 19 16.74 -8.50 14.70
N HIS A 20 15.99 -8.96 15.69
CA HIS A 20 15.06 -10.07 15.53
C HIS A 20 13.81 -9.61 14.76
N LEU A 21 13.30 -10.43 13.86
CA LEU A 21 12.09 -10.10 13.06
C LEU A 21 10.90 -9.77 13.96
N GLU A 22 10.74 -10.47 15.07
CA GLU A 22 9.69 -10.23 16.06
C GLU A 22 9.72 -8.78 16.57
N ALA A 23 10.90 -8.30 16.99
CA ALA A 23 11.09 -6.91 17.43
C ALA A 23 10.80 -5.88 16.33
N VAL A 24 11.11 -6.22 15.06
CA VAL A 24 10.75 -5.36 13.92
C VAL A 24 9.23 -5.28 13.74
N LEU A 25 8.53 -6.40 13.85
CA LEU A 25 7.07 -6.44 13.73
C LEU A 25 6.38 -5.70 14.88
N GLU A 26 6.84 -5.88 16.10
CA GLU A 26 6.32 -5.16 17.28
C GLU A 26 6.51 -3.64 17.14
N GLU A 27 7.70 -3.18 16.75
CA GLU A 27 7.98 -1.77 16.53
C GLU A 27 7.17 -1.21 15.35
N ALA A 28 6.97 -2.00 14.29
CA ALA A 28 6.11 -1.61 13.17
C ALA A 28 4.66 -1.38 13.62
N ILE A 29 4.10 -2.27 14.43
CA ILE A 29 2.74 -2.15 14.98
C ILE A 29 2.65 -0.90 15.86
N LYS A 30 3.62 -0.68 16.75
CA LYS A 30 3.66 0.50 17.62
C LYS A 30 3.69 1.82 16.84
N ARG A 31 4.52 1.90 15.80
CA ARG A 31 4.60 3.08 14.91
C ARG A 31 3.34 3.24 14.07
N ALA A 32 2.78 2.15 13.57
CA ALA A 32 1.51 2.18 12.84
C ALA A 32 0.36 2.67 13.70
N ARG A 33 0.31 2.30 14.98
CA ARG A 33 -0.67 2.83 15.93
C ARG A 33 -0.56 4.36 16.04
N LYS A 34 0.65 4.89 16.19
CA LYS A 34 0.88 6.35 16.23
C LYS A 34 0.42 7.02 14.94
N LEU A 35 0.82 6.48 13.78
CA LEU A 35 0.43 6.99 12.47
C LEU A 35 -1.08 7.05 12.27
N THR A 36 -1.81 5.98 12.65
CA THR A 36 -3.29 5.91 12.48
C THR A 36 -4.04 6.84 13.42
N VAL A 37 -3.49 7.10 14.62
CA VAL A 37 -4.03 8.08 15.58
C VAL A 37 -3.82 9.50 15.03
N GLU A 38 -2.61 9.83 14.59
CA GLU A 38 -2.26 11.15 14.04
C GLU A 38 -3.06 11.46 12.76
N ALA A 39 -3.25 10.47 11.90
CA ALA A 39 -4.10 10.58 10.71
C ALA A 39 -5.60 10.69 11.02
N GLY A 40 -6.01 10.59 12.29
CA GLY A 40 -7.40 10.69 12.70
C GLY A 40 -8.27 9.47 12.37
N VAL A 41 -7.71 8.42 11.77
CA VAL A 41 -8.41 7.18 11.42
C VAL A 41 -8.94 6.48 12.67
N ALA A 42 -8.18 6.53 13.76
CA ALA A 42 -8.49 5.86 15.01
C ALA A 42 -9.61 6.53 15.84
N LYS A 43 -10.01 7.78 15.54
CA LYS A 43 -10.91 8.58 16.38
C LYS A 43 -12.30 7.97 16.61
N LYS A 44 -12.77 7.15 15.68
CA LYS A 44 -14.12 6.54 15.72
C LYS A 44 -14.09 5.04 16.06
N LEU A 45 -12.92 4.49 16.31
CA LEU A 45 -12.72 3.05 16.52
C LEU A 45 -12.56 2.73 18.01
N SER A 46 -13.11 1.59 18.43
CA SER A 46 -12.83 1.03 19.77
C SER A 46 -11.34 0.67 19.89
N LEU A 47 -10.82 0.55 21.11
CA LEU A 47 -9.43 0.18 21.37
C LEU A 47 -9.05 -1.14 20.69
N LYS A 48 -9.96 -2.12 20.66
CA LYS A 48 -9.75 -3.42 20.01
C LYS A 48 -9.63 -3.28 18.48
N GLU A 49 -10.42 -2.40 17.87
CA GLU A 49 -10.35 -2.13 16.43
C GLU A 49 -9.09 -1.35 16.08
N GLN A 50 -8.72 -0.36 16.92
CA GLN A 50 -7.46 0.38 16.75
C GLN A 50 -6.26 -0.57 16.76
N GLU A 51 -6.24 -1.57 17.64
CA GLU A 51 -5.19 -2.58 17.69
C GLU A 51 -5.13 -3.41 16.41
N LYS A 52 -6.29 -3.89 15.92
CA LYS A 52 -6.36 -4.63 14.66
C LYS A 52 -5.87 -3.80 13.48
N VAL A 53 -6.25 -2.52 13.41
CA VAL A 53 -5.79 -1.61 12.36
C VAL A 53 -4.27 -1.40 12.46
N ALA A 54 -3.73 -1.16 13.66
CA ALA A 54 -2.31 -0.98 13.87
C ALA A 54 -1.50 -2.23 13.45
N GLN A 55 -2.00 -3.44 13.77
CA GLN A 55 -1.39 -4.69 13.33
C GLN A 55 -1.43 -4.83 11.81
N ALA A 56 -2.58 -4.60 11.19
CA ALA A 56 -2.73 -4.70 9.73
C ALA A 56 -1.82 -3.71 8.99
N VAL A 57 -1.74 -2.46 9.48
CA VAL A 57 -0.91 -1.42 8.88
C VAL A 57 0.57 -1.69 9.11
N GLY A 58 0.98 -2.02 10.34
CA GLY A 58 2.39 -2.26 10.68
C GLY A 58 2.97 -3.47 9.97
N ILE A 59 2.29 -4.63 10.06
CA ILE A 59 2.73 -5.86 9.39
C ILE A 59 2.66 -5.70 7.86
N GLY A 60 1.61 -5.05 7.37
CA GLY A 60 1.46 -4.75 5.94
C GLY A 60 2.58 -3.87 5.40
N ALA A 61 3.01 -2.88 6.16
CA ALA A 61 4.13 -2.00 5.79
C ALA A 61 5.44 -2.77 5.66
N VAL A 62 5.75 -3.67 6.61
CA VAL A 62 6.96 -4.51 6.56
C VAL A 62 6.94 -5.43 5.35
N LYS A 63 5.82 -6.17 5.15
CA LYS A 63 5.65 -7.08 4.00
C LYS A 63 5.78 -6.34 2.66
N TYR A 64 5.11 -5.20 2.54
CA TYR A 64 5.15 -4.41 1.31
C TYR A 64 6.55 -3.86 1.02
N ASN A 65 7.23 -3.36 2.05
CA ASN A 65 8.59 -2.85 1.90
C ASN A 65 9.58 -3.91 1.41
N ASP A 66 9.39 -5.16 1.81
CA ASP A 66 10.18 -6.30 1.31
C ASP A 66 9.78 -6.63 -0.14
N LEU A 67 8.50 -6.84 -0.41
CA LEU A 67 7.99 -7.32 -1.70
C LEU A 67 8.12 -6.29 -2.84
N LYS A 68 8.13 -4.99 -2.56
CA LYS A 68 8.29 -3.95 -3.58
C LYS A 68 9.73 -3.83 -4.12
N GLN A 69 10.69 -4.43 -3.45
CA GLN A 69 12.09 -4.37 -3.87
C GLN A 69 12.39 -5.44 -4.92
N ASN A 70 13.28 -5.13 -5.83
CA ASN A 70 13.78 -6.16 -6.74
C ASN A 70 14.48 -7.26 -5.92
N PRO A 71 14.12 -8.55 -6.11
CA PRO A 71 14.69 -9.63 -5.31
C PRO A 71 16.22 -9.77 -5.38
N ARG A 72 16.85 -9.14 -6.38
CA ARG A 72 18.31 -9.20 -6.58
C ARG A 72 19.05 -8.02 -5.95
N THR A 73 18.36 -7.04 -5.38
CA THR A 73 18.97 -5.84 -4.79
C THR A 73 18.94 -5.87 -3.27
N ASP A 74 19.89 -5.18 -2.66
CA ASP A 74 19.90 -4.97 -1.23
C ASP A 74 18.82 -3.99 -0.82
N ILE A 75 18.21 -4.21 0.36
CA ILE A 75 17.12 -3.42 0.90
C ILE A 75 17.67 -2.52 2.00
N ILE A 76 17.56 -1.20 1.84
CA ILE A 76 17.85 -0.26 2.93
C ILE A 76 16.61 -0.10 3.78
N PHE A 77 16.70 -0.58 5.04
CA PHE A 77 15.61 -0.50 5.99
C PHE A 77 15.47 0.93 6.55
N ASN A 78 14.33 1.55 6.30
CA ASN A 78 14.02 2.90 6.77
C ASN A 78 12.56 2.99 7.26
N TRP A 79 12.39 3.24 8.55
CA TRP A 79 11.08 3.33 9.19
C TRP A 79 10.19 4.43 8.61
N GLU A 80 10.75 5.60 8.34
CA GLU A 80 10.01 6.76 7.86
C GLU A 80 9.45 6.52 6.45
N LYS A 81 10.26 5.92 5.58
CA LYS A 81 9.83 5.56 4.21
C LYS A 81 8.85 4.39 4.17
N MET A 82 8.91 3.51 5.16
CA MET A 82 8.06 2.32 5.22
C MET A 82 6.69 2.62 5.81
N LEU A 83 6.65 3.45 6.85
CA LEU A 83 5.44 3.80 7.60
C LEU A 83 5.03 5.25 7.32
N THR A 84 4.66 5.52 6.08
CA THR A 84 4.11 6.80 5.62
C THR A 84 2.81 6.57 4.87
N LEU A 85 1.91 7.56 4.91
CA LEU A 85 0.68 7.61 4.10
C LEU A 85 0.92 8.25 2.73
N GLU A 86 2.16 8.55 2.39
CA GLU A 86 2.57 9.15 1.13
C GLU A 86 3.66 8.30 0.46
N GLY A 87 3.77 8.41 -0.85
CA GLY A 87 4.77 7.71 -1.62
C GLY A 87 4.55 6.19 -1.71
N ASN A 88 5.58 5.46 -2.14
CA ASN A 88 5.52 4.02 -2.39
C ASN A 88 5.66 3.22 -1.07
N SER A 89 4.55 3.12 -0.31
CA SER A 89 4.47 2.46 0.99
C SER A 89 3.25 1.56 1.12
N GLY A 90 3.32 0.57 2.02
CA GLY A 90 2.17 -0.29 2.35
C GLY A 90 0.96 0.50 2.87
N PRO A 91 1.14 1.39 3.87
CA PRO A 91 0.05 2.22 4.38
C PRO A 91 -0.61 3.11 3.32
N TYR A 92 0.15 3.62 2.35
CA TYR A 92 -0.41 4.38 1.22
C TYR A 92 -1.39 3.54 0.39
N LEU A 93 -1.02 2.29 0.04
CA LEU A 93 -1.91 1.39 -0.70
C LEU A 93 -3.15 1.01 0.13
N GLN A 94 -2.96 0.70 1.42
CA GLN A 94 -4.07 0.37 2.32
C GLN A 94 -5.04 1.54 2.46
N TYR A 95 -4.53 2.76 2.60
CA TYR A 95 -5.35 3.97 2.65
C TYR A 95 -6.12 4.19 1.36
N THR A 96 -5.47 3.99 0.21
CA THR A 96 -6.14 4.07 -1.10
C THR A 96 -7.24 3.03 -1.24
N ALA A 97 -6.98 1.78 -0.86
CA ALA A 97 -8.00 0.72 -0.86
C ALA A 97 -9.19 1.06 0.06
N ALA A 98 -8.93 1.54 1.28
CA ALA A 98 -9.98 1.96 2.20
C ALA A 98 -10.83 3.10 1.62
N ARG A 99 -10.21 4.04 0.90
CA ARG A 99 -10.91 5.11 0.18
C ARG A 99 -11.80 4.56 -0.93
N CYS A 100 -11.32 3.59 -1.73
CA CYS A 100 -12.13 2.92 -2.75
C CYS A 100 -13.36 2.22 -2.12
N PHE A 101 -13.15 1.45 -1.05
CA PHE A 101 -14.25 0.78 -0.34
C PHE A 101 -15.28 1.77 0.21
N SER A 102 -14.82 2.90 0.78
CA SER A 102 -15.74 3.94 1.28
C SER A 102 -16.59 4.55 0.17
N VAL A 103 -16.03 4.76 -1.03
CA VAL A 103 -16.79 5.26 -2.19
C VAL A 103 -17.81 4.23 -2.63
N LEU A 104 -17.42 2.96 -2.75
CA LEU A 104 -18.33 1.88 -3.14
C LEU A 104 -19.47 1.68 -2.15
N GLU A 105 -19.18 1.75 -0.85
CA GLU A 105 -20.18 1.64 0.21
C GLU A 105 -21.20 2.78 0.15
N LYS A 106 -20.75 4.02 0.01
CA LYS A 106 -21.61 5.20 -0.10
C LYS A 106 -22.39 5.26 -1.42
N GLY A 107 -21.78 4.82 -2.51
CA GLY A 107 -22.41 4.81 -3.84
C GLY A 107 -23.45 3.70 -4.01
N GLY A 108 -23.48 2.73 -3.11
CA GLY A 108 -24.35 1.56 -3.18
C GLY A 108 -23.98 0.59 -4.31
N ARG A 109 -24.63 -0.56 -4.33
CA ARG A 109 -24.48 -1.53 -5.42
C ARG A 109 -25.28 -1.05 -6.63
N ARG A 110 -24.60 -0.76 -7.74
CA ARG A 110 -25.24 -0.49 -9.03
C ARG A 110 -25.09 -1.72 -9.91
N SER A 111 -26.17 -2.07 -10.64
CA SER A 111 -26.07 -3.03 -11.73
C SER A 111 -25.32 -2.36 -12.89
N PHE A 112 -24.37 -3.09 -13.46
CA PHE A 112 -23.64 -2.65 -14.67
C PHE A 112 -24.30 -3.14 -15.95
N GLU A 113 -25.49 -3.74 -15.85
CA GLU A 113 -26.30 -4.11 -17.00
C GLU A 113 -26.84 -2.82 -17.65
N ASN A 114 -26.58 -2.65 -18.94
CA ASN A 114 -27.01 -1.48 -19.72
C ASN A 114 -26.35 -0.14 -19.35
N LEU A 115 -25.03 -0.16 -19.14
CA LEU A 115 -24.31 1.10 -19.01
C LEU A 115 -24.51 1.97 -20.27
N PRO A 116 -24.88 3.25 -20.13
CA PRO A 116 -24.91 4.18 -21.25
C PRO A 116 -23.50 4.32 -21.84
N LYS A 117 -23.40 4.77 -23.09
CA LYS A 117 -22.09 5.15 -23.65
C LYS A 117 -21.52 6.28 -22.79
N ILE A 118 -20.53 5.95 -21.95
CA ILE A 118 -19.87 6.90 -21.06
C ILE A 118 -18.64 7.42 -21.79
N GLN A 119 -18.51 8.74 -21.85
CA GLN A 119 -17.27 9.37 -22.29
C GLN A 119 -16.38 9.54 -21.06
N LEU A 120 -15.29 8.77 -21.00
CA LEU A 120 -14.33 8.84 -19.91
C LEU A 120 -13.50 10.13 -20.04
N ASN A 121 -13.22 10.78 -18.93
CA ASN A 121 -12.22 11.84 -18.87
C ASN A 121 -10.79 11.27 -18.92
N GLN A 122 -9.76 12.13 -18.90
CA GLN A 122 -8.38 11.70 -19.04
C GLN A 122 -7.91 10.84 -17.88
N GLU A 123 -8.29 11.19 -16.65
CA GLU A 123 -7.92 10.49 -15.43
C GLU A 123 -8.61 9.12 -15.34
N GLU A 124 -9.89 9.04 -15.66
CA GLU A 124 -10.63 7.78 -15.73
C GLU A 124 -10.02 6.85 -16.80
N LEU A 125 -9.72 7.41 -17.98
CA LEU A 125 -9.10 6.65 -19.06
C LEU A 125 -7.73 6.11 -18.68
N ALA A 126 -6.93 6.87 -17.92
CA ALA A 126 -5.63 6.44 -17.43
C ALA A 126 -5.76 5.24 -16.46
N ILE A 127 -6.73 5.27 -15.55
CA ILE A 127 -7.02 4.15 -14.63
C ILE A 127 -7.46 2.91 -15.41
N VAL A 128 -8.40 3.06 -16.35
CA VAL A 128 -8.91 1.93 -17.16
C VAL A 128 -7.80 1.31 -18.00
N LYS A 129 -7.02 2.12 -18.71
CA LYS A 129 -5.88 1.63 -19.51
C LYS A 129 -4.87 0.86 -18.67
N LEU A 130 -4.49 1.41 -17.51
CA LEU A 130 -3.57 0.73 -16.63
C LEU A 130 -4.17 -0.60 -16.12
N SER A 131 -5.44 -0.62 -15.74
CA SER A 131 -6.11 -1.83 -15.26
C SER A 131 -6.15 -2.96 -16.29
N CYS A 132 -6.19 -2.64 -17.60
CA CYS A 132 -6.16 -3.65 -18.66
C CYS A 132 -4.84 -4.43 -18.73
N HIS A 133 -3.75 -3.92 -18.13
CA HIS A 133 -2.46 -4.62 -18.08
C HIS A 133 -2.28 -5.56 -16.89
N TRP A 134 -3.31 -5.71 -16.05
CA TRP A 134 -3.23 -6.52 -14.83
C TRP A 134 -2.77 -7.96 -15.07
N ASP A 135 -3.40 -8.65 -16.04
CA ASP A 135 -3.09 -10.05 -16.32
C ASP A 135 -1.66 -10.23 -16.84
N GLU A 136 -1.18 -9.30 -17.66
CA GLU A 136 0.20 -9.29 -18.16
C GLU A 136 1.21 -9.12 -17.02
N VAL A 137 0.93 -8.20 -16.09
CA VAL A 137 1.79 -7.95 -14.93
C VAL A 137 1.87 -9.17 -14.01
N ILE A 138 0.74 -9.83 -13.73
CA ILE A 138 0.71 -11.05 -12.92
C ILE A 138 1.49 -12.18 -13.60
N PHE A 139 1.29 -12.37 -14.89
CA PHE A 139 2.00 -13.38 -15.66
C PHE A 139 3.52 -13.14 -15.66
N GLU A 140 3.94 -11.90 -15.91
CA GLU A 140 5.35 -11.52 -15.92
C GLU A 140 5.99 -11.67 -14.52
N ALA A 141 5.30 -11.21 -13.47
CA ALA A 141 5.75 -11.35 -12.10
C ALA A 141 5.95 -12.82 -11.70
N ALA A 142 5.02 -13.70 -12.10
CA ALA A 142 5.11 -15.13 -11.86
C ALA A 142 6.28 -15.76 -12.62
N GLN A 143 6.44 -15.46 -13.92
CA GLN A 143 7.54 -15.99 -14.73
C GLN A 143 8.92 -15.58 -14.21
N LYS A 144 9.04 -14.33 -13.75
CA LYS A 144 10.33 -13.77 -13.28
C LYS A 144 10.56 -13.98 -11.79
N PHE A 145 9.62 -14.56 -11.05
CA PHE A 145 9.65 -14.63 -9.59
C PHE A 145 9.90 -13.24 -8.96
N SER A 146 9.22 -12.22 -9.48
CA SER A 146 9.47 -10.82 -9.19
C SER A 146 8.20 -10.12 -8.69
N PRO A 147 7.83 -10.29 -7.40
CA PRO A 147 6.61 -9.69 -6.83
C PRO A 147 6.62 -8.16 -6.84
N ASN A 148 7.80 -7.54 -6.95
CA ASN A 148 7.94 -6.10 -7.08
C ASN A 148 7.21 -5.53 -8.30
N LEU A 149 7.05 -6.29 -9.39
CA LEU A 149 6.29 -5.86 -10.57
C LEU A 149 4.82 -5.62 -10.21
N VAL A 150 4.24 -6.49 -9.38
CA VAL A 150 2.88 -6.31 -8.86
C VAL A 150 2.80 -5.10 -7.92
N ALA A 151 3.79 -4.94 -7.05
CA ALA A 151 3.85 -3.81 -6.12
C ALA A 151 3.94 -2.47 -6.87
N ASP A 152 4.77 -2.39 -7.91
CA ASP A 152 4.92 -1.20 -8.76
C ASP A 152 3.63 -0.88 -9.53
N PHE A 153 2.98 -1.89 -10.07
CA PHE A 153 1.69 -1.75 -10.74
C PHE A 153 0.63 -1.20 -9.78
N LEU A 154 0.50 -1.79 -8.59
CA LEU A 154 -0.47 -1.34 -7.58
C LEU A 154 -0.19 0.09 -7.11
N TYR A 155 1.08 0.47 -6.99
CA TYR A 155 1.45 1.83 -6.64
C TYR A 155 1.05 2.83 -7.73
N GLN A 156 1.32 2.53 -9.01
CA GLN A 156 0.89 3.36 -10.14
C GLN A 156 -0.63 3.50 -10.21
N LEU A 157 -1.35 2.38 -10.00
CA LEU A 157 -2.81 2.39 -9.97
C LEU A 157 -3.36 3.26 -8.83
N ALA A 158 -2.76 3.14 -7.64
CA ALA A 158 -3.13 3.95 -6.49
C ALA A 158 -2.85 5.45 -6.71
N GLN A 159 -1.73 5.80 -7.37
CA GLN A 159 -1.43 7.18 -7.74
C GLN A 159 -2.46 7.75 -8.71
N ASN A 160 -2.79 7.03 -9.78
CA ASN A 160 -3.81 7.46 -10.75
C ASN A 160 -5.19 7.60 -10.08
N TYR A 161 -5.58 6.63 -9.25
CA TYR A 161 -6.84 6.70 -8.51
C TYR A 161 -6.89 7.89 -7.54
N ASN A 162 -5.84 8.11 -6.76
CA ASN A 162 -5.80 9.24 -5.83
C ASN A 162 -5.77 10.59 -6.54
N HIS A 163 -5.13 10.66 -7.71
CA HIS A 163 -5.19 11.87 -8.55
C HIS A 163 -6.63 12.14 -9.00
N PHE A 164 -7.29 11.15 -9.60
CA PHE A 164 -8.70 11.23 -9.99
C PHE A 164 -9.60 11.62 -8.81
N TYR A 165 -9.46 10.93 -7.67
CA TYR A 165 -10.26 11.19 -6.48
C TYR A 165 -10.13 12.63 -5.95
N ASN A 166 -8.96 13.23 -6.06
CA ASN A 166 -8.71 14.59 -5.59
C ASN A 166 -9.21 15.66 -6.59
N GLN A 167 -9.34 15.34 -7.86
CA GLN A 167 -9.77 16.27 -8.91
C GLN A 167 -11.28 16.23 -9.14
N HIS A 168 -11.94 15.14 -8.82
CA HIS A 168 -13.33 14.91 -9.17
C HIS A 168 -14.20 14.56 -7.96
N GLN A 169 -15.41 15.10 -7.92
CA GLN A 169 -16.45 14.65 -6.98
C GLN A 169 -17.08 13.36 -7.52
N ILE A 170 -16.71 12.21 -6.95
CA ILE A 170 -17.15 10.90 -7.45
C ILE A 170 -18.63 10.63 -7.15
N LEU A 171 -19.11 11.08 -5.98
CA LEU A 171 -20.50 10.92 -5.57
C LEU A 171 -21.13 12.31 -5.52
N GLN A 172 -22.20 12.50 -6.29
CA GLN A 172 -23.09 13.66 -6.19
C GLN A 172 -24.25 13.30 -5.24
N GLU A 173 -24.64 14.25 -4.41
CA GLU A 173 -25.81 14.12 -3.54
C GLU A 173 -27.11 14.10 -4.36
#